data_e228a2f4f02691df46373e603f737a53
#
_entry.id   e228a2f4f02691df46373e603f737a53
#
_cell.length_a   1.000
_cell.length_b   1.000
_cell.length_c   1.000
_cell.angle_alpha   90.00
_cell.angle_beta   90.00
_cell.angle_gamma   90.00
#
_symmetry.space_group_name_H-M   'P 1'
#
loop_
_entity.id
_entity.type
_entity.pdbx_description
1 polymer ?
#
loop_
_entity_poly.entity_id
_entity_poly.type
_entity_poly.pdbx_seq_one_letter_code
_entity_poly.pdbx_strand_id
1 'polypeptide(L)'
;MSDCLFCKIAKNEFESETVFEDSEIKVFKDINPKAPVHLLAISKLHIQSIAHLEADHNDIITKLIYTAKHIAQELGLKGYKLVFNVGREGGQIIDHLHLHILGGWGTKEAEGASKQHLGI
;
A
#
# COMPACT_ATOMS: atom_id res chain seq x y z
N MET A 1 11.82 -8.41 -16.74
CA MET A 1 11.51 -8.56 -16.56
C MET A 1 10.56 -8.21 -16.36
N SER A 2 10.05 -7.73 -16.85
CA SER A 2 9.26 -7.67 -16.19
C SER A 2 7.97 -7.38 -16.59
N ASP A 3 7.11 -8.36 -16.46
CA ASP A 3 5.69 -8.20 -16.59
C ASP A 3 5.06 -7.67 -15.32
N CYS A 4 5.85 -7.38 -14.32
CA CYS A 4 5.33 -6.88 -13.05
C CYS A 4 4.88 -5.44 -13.20
N LEU A 5 3.59 -5.21 -13.05
CA LEU A 5 2.99 -3.88 -13.16
C LEU A 5 3.63 -2.91 -12.16
N PHE A 6 3.82 -3.35 -10.91
CA PHE A 6 4.36 -2.46 -9.88
C PHE A 6 5.85 -2.19 -10.10
N CYS A 7 6.59 -3.12 -10.70
CA CYS A 7 7.96 -2.82 -11.10
C CYS A 7 7.97 -1.72 -12.16
N LYS A 8 7.03 -1.75 -13.08
CA LYS A 8 6.91 -0.71 -14.11
C LYS A 8 6.55 0.63 -13.51
N ILE A 9 5.63 0.64 -12.55
CA ILE A 9 5.26 1.86 -11.84
C ILE A 9 6.47 2.39 -11.06
N ALA A 10 7.21 1.51 -10.39
CA ALA A 10 8.38 1.89 -9.62
C ALA A 10 9.44 2.56 -10.49
N LYS A 11 9.55 2.14 -11.74
CA LYS A 11 10.54 2.69 -12.69
C LYS A 11 9.98 3.83 -13.53
N ASN A 12 8.75 4.24 -13.28
CA ASN A 12 8.05 5.28 -14.05
C ASN A 12 7.85 4.89 -15.51
N GLU A 13 7.78 3.59 -15.79
CA GLU A 13 7.46 3.08 -17.13
C GLU A 13 5.96 2.98 -17.34
N PHE A 14 5.19 3.11 -16.27
CA PHE A 14 3.75 3.08 -16.32
C PHE A 14 3.24 4.17 -15.38
N GLU A 15 2.31 4.98 -15.88
CA GLU A 15 1.84 6.14 -15.12
C GLU A 15 1.06 5.76 -13.87
N SER A 16 1.23 6.56 -12.84
CA SER A 16 0.47 6.43 -11.61
C SER A 16 0.37 7.82 -11.00
N GLU A 17 -0.63 8.00 -10.15
CA GLU A 17 -0.77 9.27 -9.45
C GLU A 17 0.06 9.18 -8.17
N THR A 18 1.31 9.63 -8.28
CA THR A 18 2.31 9.48 -7.23
C THR A 18 2.06 10.48 -6.11
N VAL A 19 2.09 9.98 -4.87
CA VAL A 19 1.94 10.79 -3.66
C VAL A 19 3.30 11.01 -3.00
N PHE A 20 4.17 10.03 -3.06
CA PHE A 20 5.50 10.09 -2.46
C PHE A 20 6.43 9.15 -3.20
N GLU A 21 7.68 9.54 -3.30
CA GLU A 21 8.67 8.67 -3.93
C GLU A 21 10.06 9.02 -3.42
N ASP A 22 10.85 7.98 -3.09
CA ASP A 22 12.28 8.14 -2.84
C ASP A 22 13.01 7.00 -3.55
N SER A 23 14.26 6.75 -3.20
CA SER A 23 15.06 5.73 -3.89
C SER A 23 14.59 4.32 -3.65
N GLU A 24 13.80 4.07 -2.61
CA GLU A 24 13.42 2.72 -2.21
C GLU A 24 11.93 2.47 -2.20
N ILE A 25 11.11 3.50 -2.03
CA ILE A 25 9.67 3.38 -1.81
C ILE A 25 8.94 4.31 -2.77
N LYS A 26 7.80 3.87 -3.26
CA LYS A 26 6.88 4.72 -4.01
C LYS A 26 5.47 4.52 -3.47
N VAL A 27 4.76 5.62 -3.28
CA VAL A 27 3.37 5.60 -2.81
C VAL A 27 2.52 6.30 -3.88
N PHE A 28 1.45 5.64 -4.29
CA PHE A 28 0.57 6.16 -5.33
C PHE A 28 -0.87 5.79 -5.06
N LYS A 29 -1.80 6.45 -5.72
CA LYS A 29 -3.23 6.21 -5.51
C LYS A 29 -3.67 4.94 -6.22
N ASP A 30 -4.50 4.16 -5.53
CA ASP A 30 -5.15 3.00 -6.15
C ASP A 30 -6.20 3.50 -7.15
N ILE A 31 -6.19 2.95 -8.36
CA ILE A 31 -7.14 3.37 -9.40
C ILE A 31 -8.55 2.83 -9.15
N ASN A 32 -8.68 1.85 -8.28
CA ASN A 32 -9.98 1.31 -7.88
C ASN A 32 -10.14 1.44 -6.37
N PRO A 33 -10.29 2.68 -5.85
CA PRO A 33 -10.26 2.90 -4.41
C PRO A 33 -11.44 2.23 -3.70
N LYS A 34 -11.15 1.67 -2.53
CA LYS A 34 -12.15 1.04 -1.67
C LYS A 34 -12.38 1.85 -0.40
N ALA A 35 -11.84 3.06 -0.36
CA ALA A 35 -11.98 3.98 0.77
C ALA A 35 -11.84 5.39 0.22
N PRO A 36 -12.29 6.42 0.95
CA PRO A 36 -12.10 7.81 0.51
C PRO A 36 -10.64 8.14 0.22
N VAL A 37 -9.72 7.57 1.00
CA VAL A 37 -8.28 7.62 0.73
C VAL A 37 -7.84 6.18 0.60
N HIS A 38 -7.28 5.81 -0.55
CA HIS A 38 -6.76 4.46 -0.77
C HIS A 38 -5.46 4.57 -1.55
N LEU A 39 -4.35 4.38 -0.85
CA LEU A 39 -3.02 4.48 -1.42
C LEU A 39 -2.35 3.11 -1.36
N LEU A 40 -1.38 2.93 -2.24
CA LEU A 40 -0.53 1.74 -2.26
C LEU A 40 0.91 2.18 -2.05
N ALA A 41 1.59 1.59 -1.08
CA ALA A 41 3.01 1.81 -0.87
C ALA A 41 3.75 0.56 -1.30
N ILE A 42 4.69 0.72 -2.23
CA ILE A 42 5.45 -0.40 -2.76
C ILE A 42 6.95 -0.18 -2.54
N SER A 43 7.67 -1.30 -2.43
CA SER A 43 9.12 -1.26 -2.50
C SER A 43 9.53 -1.21 -3.97
N LYS A 44 10.56 -0.43 -4.29
CA LYS A 44 11.09 -0.43 -5.65
C LYS A 44 11.82 -1.74 -5.95
N LEU A 45 12.44 -2.33 -4.92
CA LEU A 45 12.96 -3.68 -5.00
C LEU A 45 11.79 -4.64 -5.15
N HIS A 46 11.86 -5.53 -6.13
CA HIS A 46 10.79 -6.52 -6.32
C HIS A 46 10.88 -7.59 -5.24
N ILE A 47 9.86 -7.64 -4.39
CA ILE A 47 9.65 -8.70 -3.40
C ILE A 47 8.22 -9.18 -3.69
N GLN A 48 8.03 -10.47 -3.81
CA GLN A 48 6.74 -10.98 -4.26
C GLN A 48 5.63 -10.73 -3.24
N SER A 49 5.89 -10.98 -1.96
CA SER A 49 4.87 -10.80 -0.92
C SER A 49 5.53 -10.85 0.46
N ILE A 50 4.72 -10.62 1.49
CA ILE A 50 5.16 -10.79 2.88
C ILE A 50 5.73 -12.20 3.11
N ALA A 51 5.13 -13.20 2.49
CA ALA A 51 5.58 -14.60 2.66
C ALA A 51 6.96 -14.84 2.06
N HIS A 52 7.44 -13.94 1.22
CA HIS A 52 8.74 -14.06 0.56
C HIS A 52 9.81 -13.17 1.18
N LEU A 53 9.53 -12.55 2.33
CA LEU A 53 10.51 -11.73 3.03
C LEU A 53 11.62 -12.59 3.58
N GLU A 54 12.84 -12.05 3.53
CA GLU A 54 14.02 -12.68 4.10
C GLU A 54 14.72 -11.69 5.01
N ALA A 55 15.74 -12.15 5.73
CA ALA A 55 16.39 -11.34 6.76
C ALA A 55 16.97 -10.03 6.21
N ASP A 56 17.45 -10.04 4.96
CA ASP A 56 18.02 -8.84 4.35
C ASP A 56 16.96 -7.85 3.90
N HIS A 57 15.67 -8.18 4.07
CA HIS A 57 14.57 -7.25 3.77
C HIS A 57 14.12 -6.47 5.01
N ASN A 58 14.77 -6.64 6.15
CA ASN A 58 14.33 -5.99 7.39
C ASN A 58 14.24 -4.47 7.26
N ASP A 59 15.23 -3.87 6.63
CA ASP A 59 15.26 -2.41 6.52
C ASP A 59 14.18 -1.90 5.58
N ILE A 60 13.97 -2.58 4.46
CA ILE A 60 13.00 -2.10 3.46
C ILE A 60 11.56 -2.26 3.98
N ILE A 61 11.27 -3.35 4.69
CA ILE A 61 9.92 -3.53 5.22
C ILE A 61 9.63 -2.53 6.33
N THR A 62 10.60 -2.25 7.18
CA THR A 62 10.48 -1.24 8.22
C THR A 62 10.22 0.13 7.60
N LYS A 63 11.00 0.47 6.58
CA LYS A 63 10.85 1.75 5.90
C LYS A 63 9.47 1.89 5.25
N LEU A 64 8.98 0.80 4.67
CA LEU A 64 7.67 0.80 4.02
C LEU A 64 6.57 1.18 5.02
N ILE A 65 6.62 0.58 6.20
CA ILE A 65 5.63 0.84 7.25
C ILE A 65 5.75 2.27 7.77
N TYR A 66 6.97 2.74 8.04
CA TYR A 66 7.15 4.11 8.50
C TYR A 66 6.73 5.13 7.46
N THR A 67 6.99 4.85 6.19
CA THR A 67 6.55 5.73 5.10
C THR A 67 5.02 5.84 5.09
N ALA A 68 4.33 4.71 5.23
CA ALA A 68 2.87 4.71 5.29
C ALA A 68 2.36 5.55 6.45
N LYS A 69 2.99 5.42 7.61
CA LYS A 69 2.63 6.21 8.78
C LYS A 69 2.79 7.71 8.51
N HIS A 70 3.93 8.10 7.92
CA HIS A 70 4.18 9.50 7.61
C HIS A 70 3.17 10.07 6.63
N ILE A 71 2.86 9.32 5.59
CA ILE A 71 1.88 9.77 4.58
C ILE A 71 0.52 9.96 5.23
N ALA A 72 0.09 9.01 6.07
CA ALA A 72 -1.17 9.13 6.78
C ALA A 72 -1.22 10.40 7.64
N GLN A 73 -0.12 10.71 8.31
CA GLN A 73 -0.03 11.92 9.12
C GLN A 73 -0.14 13.16 8.26
N GLU A 74 0.58 13.21 7.15
CA GLU A 74 0.54 14.36 6.25
C GLU A 74 -0.83 14.60 5.66
N LEU A 75 -1.58 13.52 5.44
CA LEU A 75 -2.94 13.63 4.93
C LEU A 75 -3.97 13.92 6.02
N GLY A 76 -3.52 14.03 7.26
CA GLY A 76 -4.41 14.33 8.37
C GLY A 76 -5.32 13.19 8.78
N LEU A 77 -4.95 11.95 8.44
CA LEU A 77 -5.76 10.79 8.81
C LEU A 77 -5.57 10.49 10.28
N LYS A 78 -6.65 10.58 11.06
CA LYS A 78 -6.60 10.31 12.49
C LYS A 78 -6.68 8.82 12.79
N GLY A 79 -7.31 8.07 11.91
CA GLY A 79 -7.36 6.63 11.98
C GLY A 79 -7.34 6.08 10.57
N TYR A 80 -6.73 4.92 10.38
CA TYR A 80 -6.58 4.35 9.06
C TYR A 80 -6.24 2.87 9.19
N LYS A 81 -6.36 2.14 8.08
CA LYS A 81 -5.99 0.74 8.03
C LYS A 81 -4.72 0.58 7.20
N LEU A 82 -3.85 -0.30 7.64
CA LEU A 82 -2.69 -0.75 6.87
C LEU A 82 -2.88 -2.25 6.62
N VAL A 83 -2.92 -2.64 5.35
CA VAL A 83 -3.25 -4.02 4.98
C VAL A 83 -2.24 -4.56 3.98
N PHE A 84 -1.69 -5.72 4.30
CA PHE A 84 -0.96 -6.54 3.34
C PHE A 84 -1.84 -7.74 2.99
N ASN A 85 -2.10 -7.94 1.72
CA ASN A 85 -2.71 -9.19 1.25
C ASN A 85 -1.58 -10.12 0.86
N VAL A 86 -1.63 -11.36 1.31
CA VAL A 86 -0.53 -12.30 1.14
C VAL A 86 -1.02 -13.52 0.37
N GLY A 87 -0.51 -13.68 -0.86
CA GLY A 87 -0.89 -14.78 -1.73
C GLY A 87 -2.29 -14.66 -2.27
N ARG A 88 -2.62 -15.50 -3.25
CA ARG A 88 -3.94 -15.49 -3.89
C ARG A 88 -5.07 -15.71 -2.90
N GLU A 89 -4.88 -16.63 -1.96
CA GLU A 89 -5.92 -16.93 -0.97
C GLU A 89 -6.13 -15.76 -0.01
N GLY A 90 -5.14 -14.90 0.15
CA GLY A 90 -5.25 -13.69 0.96
C GLY A 90 -5.71 -12.47 0.17
N GLY A 91 -6.04 -12.64 -1.10
CA GLY A 91 -6.54 -11.56 -1.93
C GLY A 91 -5.46 -10.77 -2.66
N GLN A 92 -4.23 -11.25 -2.67
CA GLN A 92 -3.16 -10.57 -3.39
C GLN A 92 -3.27 -10.88 -4.88
N ILE A 93 -3.50 -9.86 -5.69
CA ILE A 93 -3.65 -10.01 -7.14
C ILE A 93 -2.34 -9.72 -7.86
N ILE A 94 -1.60 -8.70 -7.42
CA ILE A 94 -0.33 -8.31 -8.02
C ILE A 94 0.81 -8.91 -7.19
N ASP A 95 1.70 -9.67 -7.84
CA ASP A 95 2.80 -10.36 -7.18
C ASP A 95 4.00 -9.45 -6.98
N HIS A 96 3.78 -8.38 -6.23
CA HIS A 96 4.78 -7.42 -5.82
C HIS A 96 4.29 -6.83 -4.51
N LEU A 97 5.11 -6.89 -3.50
CA LEU A 97 4.78 -6.42 -2.14
C LEU A 97 4.18 -5.03 -2.19
N HIS A 98 2.98 -4.90 -1.64
CA HIS A 98 2.34 -3.59 -1.55
C HIS A 98 1.49 -3.51 -0.29
N LEU A 99 1.54 -2.35 0.32
CA LEU A 99 0.84 -2.04 1.56
C LEU A 99 -0.31 -1.10 1.22
N HIS A 100 -1.54 -1.54 1.50
CA HIS A 100 -2.71 -0.70 1.33
C HIS A 100 -2.81 0.27 2.51
N ILE A 101 -3.01 1.55 2.20
CA ILE A 101 -3.27 2.59 3.19
C ILE A 101 -4.69 3.07 2.92
N LEU A 102 -5.61 2.76 3.83
CA LEU A 102 -7.02 3.08 3.64
C LEU A 102 -7.50 3.97 4.79
N GLY A 103 -8.14 5.05 4.44
CA GLY A 103 -8.61 5.98 5.46
C GLY A 103 -9.55 7.01 4.88
N GLY A 104 -9.70 8.10 5.61
CA GLY A 104 -10.57 9.20 5.19
C GLY A 104 -12.00 9.07 5.66
N TRP A 105 -12.31 8.06 6.47
CA TRP A 105 -13.63 7.95 7.07
C TRP A 105 -13.71 8.89 8.28
N GLY A 106 -14.87 9.50 8.48
CA GLY A 106 -15.14 10.18 9.75
C GLY A 106 -15.49 9.14 10.81
N THR A 107 -15.39 9.54 12.08
CA THR A 107 -15.69 8.63 13.18
C THR A 107 -17.11 8.09 13.09
N LYS A 108 -18.07 8.97 12.75
CA LYS A 108 -19.46 8.57 12.58
C LYS A 108 -19.64 7.55 11.47
N GLU A 109 -18.96 7.78 10.35
CA GLU A 109 -19.02 6.89 9.21
C GLU A 109 -18.44 5.52 9.57
N ALA A 110 -17.34 5.51 10.30
CA ALA A 110 -16.70 4.27 10.71
C ALA A 110 -17.63 3.46 11.61
N GLU A 111 -18.32 4.12 12.55
CA GLU A 111 -19.24 3.43 13.45
C GLU A 111 -20.45 2.88 12.72
N GLY A 112 -21.03 3.68 11.79
CA GLY A 112 -22.20 3.26 11.03
C GLY A 112 -21.90 2.29 9.92
N ALA A 113 -20.66 2.27 9.42
CA ALA A 113 -20.27 1.49 8.26
C ALA A 113 -19.25 0.40 8.60
N SER A 114 -19.31 -0.13 9.82
CA SER A 114 -18.33 -1.09 10.29
C SER A 114 -18.21 -2.33 9.40
N LYS A 115 -19.30 -2.75 8.77
CA LYS A 115 -19.27 -3.90 7.87
C LYS A 115 -18.41 -3.62 6.63
N GLN A 116 -18.46 -2.40 6.12
CA GLN A 116 -17.64 -2.01 4.99
C GLN A 116 -16.17 -1.96 5.40
N HIS A 117 -15.93 -1.52 6.63
CA HIS A 117 -14.58 -1.52 7.19
C HIS A 117 -13.99 -2.92 7.23
N LEU A 118 -14.81 -3.91 7.55
CA LEU A 118 -14.34 -5.28 7.70
C LEU A 118 -14.07 -5.95 6.36
N GLY A 119 -14.47 -5.35 5.26
CA GLY A 119 -14.32 -5.93 3.93
C GLY A 119 -12.91 -5.89 3.38
N ILE A 120 -12.00 -5.31 4.13
CA ILE A 120 -10.60 -5.22 3.67
C ILE A 120 -9.67 -5.91 4.63
#